data_e5b94a24dfba669d1b761391b4adc072
#
_entry.id   e5b94a24dfba669d1b761391b4adc072
#
_cell.length_a   1.000
_cell.length_b   1.000
_cell.length_c   1.000
_cell.angle_alpha   90.00
_cell.angle_beta   90.00
_cell.angle_gamma   90.00
#
_symmetry.space_group_name_H-M   'P 1'
#
loop_
_entity.id
_entity.type
_entity.pdbx_description
1 polymer ?
#
loop_
_entity_poly.entity_id
_entity_poly.type
_entity_poly.pdbx_seq_one_letter_code
_entity_poly.pdbx_strand_id
1 'polypeptide(L)'
;MTAPGTPGDPDGHACADPDIADPDIADPDIAEAVAGELALLDPAVRVSRARAAELLDPGFVEVGASGRRWTYEEMLAELPEMSGATEAGPRYEPTAFAAALLAPGVVHLTYETLLDGRRARRSSLWRRDPDAPAGTGLRMYYHQGTPVPEADVQP
;
A
#
# COMPACT_ATOMS: atom_id res chain seq x y z
N MET A 1 -61.94 -14.20 -15.00
CA MET A 1 -61.06 -13.06 -15.31
C MET A 1 -59.93 -13.03 -14.32
N THR A 2 -58.79 -13.42 -14.79
CA THR A 2 -57.60 -13.64 -13.99
C THR A 2 -56.71 -12.37 -14.12
N ALA A 3 -56.38 -11.76 -13.02
CA ALA A 3 -55.37 -10.68 -13.01
C ALA A 3 -53.97 -11.29 -12.98
N PRO A 4 -53.01 -10.78 -13.78
CA PRO A 4 -51.64 -11.27 -13.73
C PRO A 4 -50.87 -10.70 -12.55
N GLY A 5 -50.14 -11.58 -11.90
CA GLY A 5 -49.26 -11.25 -10.82
C GLY A 5 -48.05 -10.48 -11.30
N THR A 6 -47.68 -9.48 -10.52
CA THR A 6 -46.46 -8.70 -10.70
C THR A 6 -45.24 -9.57 -10.38
N PRO A 7 -44.23 -9.65 -11.22
CA PRO A 7 -42.98 -10.30 -10.85
C PRO A 7 -42.21 -9.41 -9.89
N GLY A 8 -41.78 -10.00 -8.80
CA GLY A 8 -40.92 -9.37 -7.81
C GLY A 8 -39.57 -9.04 -8.40
N ASP A 9 -39.13 -7.88 -8.08
CA ASP A 9 -37.84 -7.31 -8.43
C ASP A 9 -36.73 -8.03 -7.64
N PRO A 10 -35.73 -8.65 -8.29
CA PRO A 10 -34.61 -9.29 -7.59
C PRO A 10 -33.39 -8.38 -7.56
N ASP A 11 -33.55 -7.11 -7.22
CA ASP A 11 -32.40 -6.24 -6.97
C ASP A 11 -31.92 -6.37 -5.51
N GLY A 12 -31.42 -7.55 -5.21
CA GLY A 12 -30.52 -7.72 -4.07
C GLY A 12 -29.19 -7.06 -4.41
N HIS A 13 -29.10 -5.75 -4.25
CA HIS A 13 -27.80 -5.09 -4.16
C HIS A 13 -27.17 -5.56 -2.86
N ALA A 14 -26.32 -6.59 -2.98
CA ALA A 14 -25.38 -6.92 -1.95
C ALA A 14 -24.44 -5.72 -1.84
N CYS A 15 -24.65 -4.87 -0.85
CA CYS A 15 -23.65 -3.90 -0.43
C CYS A 15 -22.43 -4.71 -0.01
N ALA A 16 -21.39 -4.67 -0.82
CA ALA A 16 -20.10 -5.22 -0.40
C ALA A 16 -19.67 -4.49 0.86
N ASP A 17 -19.40 -5.25 1.91
CA ASP A 17 -18.93 -4.71 3.17
C ASP A 17 -17.60 -3.99 2.89
N PRO A 18 -17.48 -2.66 3.16
CA PRO A 18 -16.27 -1.92 2.86
C PRO A 18 -15.05 -2.40 3.65
N ASP A 19 -15.23 -3.22 4.68
CA ASP A 19 -14.13 -3.73 5.51
C ASP A 19 -13.50 -5.03 4.95
N ILE A 20 -13.98 -5.59 3.85
CA ILE A 20 -13.48 -6.85 3.26
C ILE A 20 -13.13 -6.63 1.77
N ALA A 21 -12.62 -5.49 1.40
CA ALA A 21 -12.12 -5.32 0.05
C ALA A 21 -10.70 -5.92 -0.03
N ASP A 22 -10.59 -7.18 -0.45
CA ASP A 22 -9.36 -7.63 -1.08
C ASP A 22 -9.02 -6.64 -2.21
N PRO A 23 -7.77 -6.14 -2.27
CA PRO A 23 -7.38 -5.31 -3.41
C PRO A 23 -7.78 -6.04 -4.69
N ASP A 24 -8.38 -5.33 -5.63
CA ASP A 24 -8.75 -5.92 -6.92
C ASP A 24 -7.46 -6.29 -7.69
N ILE A 25 -6.94 -7.47 -7.38
CA ILE A 25 -5.69 -8.01 -7.95
C ILE A 25 -5.82 -8.22 -9.47
N ALA A 26 -7.05 -8.16 -10.01
CA ALA A 26 -7.27 -8.23 -11.46
C ALA A 26 -6.82 -6.95 -12.17
N ASP A 27 -6.75 -5.80 -11.49
CA ASP A 27 -6.18 -4.59 -12.08
C ASP A 27 -4.64 -4.67 -12.07
N PRO A 28 -3.97 -4.55 -13.23
CA PRO A 28 -2.53 -4.70 -13.33
C PRO A 28 -1.76 -3.61 -12.56
N ASP A 29 -2.26 -2.39 -12.50
CA ASP A 29 -1.61 -1.30 -11.77
C ASP A 29 -1.72 -1.53 -10.26
N ILE A 30 -2.86 -1.98 -9.78
CA ILE A 30 -3.04 -2.35 -8.36
C ILE A 30 -2.12 -3.51 -7.98
N ALA A 31 -2.06 -4.55 -8.80
CA ALA A 31 -1.19 -5.70 -8.54
C ALA A 31 0.29 -5.29 -8.47
N GLU A 32 0.74 -4.43 -9.37
CA GLU A 32 2.12 -3.93 -9.37
C GLU A 32 2.40 -3.06 -8.13
N ALA A 33 1.49 -2.18 -7.76
CA ALA A 33 1.64 -1.33 -6.57
C ALA A 33 1.74 -2.17 -5.29
N VAL A 34 0.89 -3.18 -5.13
CA VAL A 34 0.94 -4.09 -3.97
C VAL A 34 2.26 -4.86 -3.95
N ALA A 35 2.70 -5.39 -5.08
CA ALA A 35 3.98 -6.10 -5.17
C ALA A 35 5.17 -5.18 -4.82
N GLY A 36 5.16 -3.94 -5.30
CA GLY A 36 6.18 -2.94 -4.98
C GLY A 36 6.20 -2.56 -3.50
N GLU A 37 5.03 -2.38 -2.91
CA GLU A 37 4.90 -2.09 -1.47
C GLU A 37 5.47 -3.22 -0.61
N LEU A 38 5.13 -4.47 -0.93
CA LEU A 38 5.67 -5.64 -0.25
C LEU A 38 7.19 -5.77 -0.45
N ALA A 39 7.69 -5.47 -1.64
CA ALA A 39 9.13 -5.47 -1.90
C ALA A 39 9.88 -4.46 -1.03
N LEU A 40 9.34 -3.26 -0.84
CA LEU A 40 9.96 -2.24 0.02
C LEU A 40 9.95 -2.61 1.51
N LEU A 41 9.16 -3.57 1.93
CA LEU A 41 9.17 -4.13 3.28
C LEU A 41 10.16 -5.29 3.43
N ASP A 42 10.66 -5.84 2.32
CA ASP A 42 11.61 -6.94 2.33
C ASP A 42 13.02 -6.43 2.72
N PRO A 43 13.67 -7.03 3.73
CA PRO A 43 15.02 -6.65 4.13
C PRO A 43 16.03 -6.68 2.97
N ALA A 44 15.93 -7.66 2.07
CA ALA A 44 16.82 -7.79 0.93
C ALA A 44 16.74 -6.61 -0.05
N VAL A 45 15.56 -6.01 -0.19
CA VAL A 45 15.36 -4.79 -0.99
C VAL A 45 15.84 -3.56 -0.24
N ARG A 46 15.55 -3.47 1.06
CA ARG A 46 15.92 -2.31 1.88
C ARG A 46 17.43 -2.09 1.96
N VAL A 47 18.23 -3.14 1.95
CA VAL A 47 19.70 -3.03 1.94
C VAL A 47 20.28 -2.79 0.55
N SER A 48 19.49 -2.89 -0.50
CA SER A 48 19.92 -2.69 -1.89
C SER A 48 19.47 -1.33 -2.41
N ARG A 49 20.38 -0.36 -2.43
CA ARG A 49 20.07 0.97 -2.98
C ARG A 49 19.53 0.89 -4.41
N ALA A 50 20.11 0.04 -5.26
CA ALA A 50 19.69 -0.10 -6.64
C ALA A 50 18.25 -0.63 -6.76
N ARG A 51 17.89 -1.65 -5.98
CA ARG A 51 16.53 -2.22 -5.99
C ARG A 51 15.51 -1.23 -5.41
N ALA A 52 15.83 -0.56 -4.32
CA ALA A 52 14.96 0.45 -3.73
C ALA A 52 14.75 1.63 -4.69
N ALA A 53 15.80 2.07 -5.38
CA ALA A 53 15.72 3.17 -6.34
C ALA A 53 14.80 2.89 -7.53
N GLU A 54 14.65 1.63 -7.92
CA GLU A 54 13.73 1.22 -8.99
C GLU A 54 12.26 1.32 -8.56
N LEU A 55 11.99 1.27 -7.26
CA LEU A 55 10.65 1.29 -6.69
C LEU A 55 10.20 2.68 -6.26
N LEU A 56 11.12 3.60 -6.03
CA LEU A 56 10.81 4.96 -5.58
C LEU A 56 10.78 5.94 -6.75
N ASP A 57 9.76 6.78 -6.79
CA ASP A 57 9.67 7.88 -7.74
C ASP A 57 10.73 8.94 -7.41
N PRO A 58 11.38 9.58 -8.40
CA PRO A 58 12.34 10.66 -8.14
C PRO A 58 11.77 11.82 -7.30
N GLY A 59 10.46 12.03 -7.36
CA GLY A 59 9.75 13.01 -6.53
C GLY A 59 9.26 12.47 -5.19
N PHE A 60 9.70 11.29 -4.79
CA PHE A 60 9.26 10.62 -3.56
C PHE A 60 9.42 11.50 -2.32
N VAL A 61 8.41 11.46 -1.47
CA VAL A 61 8.42 12.03 -0.11
C VAL A 61 7.77 11.02 0.84
N GLU A 62 8.37 10.83 1.98
CA GLU A 62 7.77 10.08 3.09
C GLU A 62 7.65 10.98 4.31
N VAL A 63 6.53 10.86 5.01
CA VAL A 63 6.39 11.32 6.39
C VAL A 63 6.35 10.09 7.28
N GLY A 64 7.42 9.85 8.00
CA GLY A 64 7.54 8.69 8.88
C GLY A 64 6.66 8.78 10.11
N ALA A 65 6.53 7.66 10.83
CA ALA A 65 5.73 7.59 12.05
C ALA A 65 6.21 8.54 13.16
N SER A 66 7.47 8.96 13.12
CA SER A 66 8.03 9.99 14.02
C SER A 66 7.67 11.43 13.64
N GLY A 67 7.06 11.63 12.46
CA GLY A 67 6.80 12.94 11.88
C GLY A 67 7.95 13.48 11.02
N ARG A 68 9.08 12.78 10.94
CA ARG A 68 10.19 13.19 10.08
C ARG A 68 9.82 13.04 8.60
N ARG A 69 10.15 14.08 7.83
CA ARG A 69 9.99 14.08 6.38
C ARG A 69 11.29 13.63 5.71
N TRP A 70 11.16 12.72 4.75
CA TRP A 70 12.26 12.16 3.96
C TRP A 70 12.06 12.45 2.48
N THR A 71 13.13 12.82 1.80
CA THR A 71 13.17 12.92 0.34
C THR A 71 13.67 11.61 -0.27
N TYR A 72 13.60 11.50 -1.61
CA TYR A 72 14.13 10.36 -2.35
C TYR A 72 15.60 10.05 -2.00
N GLU A 73 16.48 11.05 -2.08
CA GLU A 73 17.91 10.86 -1.81
C GLU A 73 18.17 10.51 -0.33
N GLU A 74 17.51 11.18 0.58
CA GLU A 74 17.64 10.90 2.00
C GLU A 74 17.16 9.48 2.33
N MET A 75 16.04 9.06 1.73
CA MET A 75 15.51 7.72 1.97
C MET A 75 16.45 6.64 1.43
N LEU A 76 16.98 6.81 0.22
CA LEU A 76 17.92 5.84 -0.34
C LEU A 76 19.21 5.73 0.48
N ALA A 77 19.67 6.81 1.07
CA ALA A 77 20.86 6.82 1.91
C ALA A 77 20.64 6.10 3.27
N GLU A 78 19.45 6.28 3.86
CA GLU A 78 19.18 5.81 5.22
C GLU A 78 18.47 4.45 5.28
N LEU A 79 17.79 4.05 4.21
CA LEU A 79 16.97 2.84 4.19
C LEU A 79 17.71 1.58 4.66
N PRO A 80 18.98 1.33 4.28
CA PRO A 80 19.74 0.17 4.77
C PRO A 80 19.99 0.17 6.29
N GLU A 81 19.97 1.33 6.93
CA GLU A 81 20.21 1.49 8.37
C GLU A 81 18.90 1.53 9.17
N MET A 82 17.74 1.56 8.50
CA MET A 82 16.44 1.63 9.14
C MET A 82 15.99 0.27 9.69
N SER A 83 15.06 0.31 10.63
CA SER A 83 14.37 -0.88 11.13
C SER A 83 13.74 -1.67 9.98
N GLY A 84 13.83 -2.98 10.05
CA GLY A 84 13.31 -3.86 8.99
C GLY A 84 14.29 -4.13 7.84
N ALA A 85 15.50 -3.55 7.87
CA ALA A 85 16.52 -3.80 6.86
C ALA A 85 17.42 -5.00 7.14
N THR A 86 17.31 -5.61 8.32
CA THR A 86 18.14 -6.74 8.73
C THR A 86 17.31 -8.02 8.75
N GLU A 87 17.76 -9.06 8.07
CA GLU A 87 17.06 -10.35 8.05
C GLU A 87 17.00 -11.03 9.42
N ALA A 88 18.00 -10.80 10.27
CA ALA A 88 18.06 -11.33 11.63
C ALA A 88 17.25 -10.49 12.63
N GLY A 89 16.84 -9.29 12.25
CA GLY A 89 16.07 -8.37 13.08
C GLY A 89 14.57 -8.49 12.90
N PRO A 90 13.80 -7.62 13.59
CA PRO A 90 12.35 -7.55 13.40
C PRO A 90 12.00 -7.23 11.95
N ARG A 91 10.96 -7.89 11.43
CA ARG A 91 10.42 -7.65 10.10
C ARG A 91 9.07 -6.95 10.18
N TYR A 92 8.78 -6.13 9.20
CA TYR A 92 7.43 -5.59 9.05
C TYR A 92 6.45 -6.71 8.70
N GLU A 93 5.35 -6.77 9.44
CA GLU A 93 4.22 -7.66 9.17
C GLU A 93 3.06 -6.82 8.65
N PRO A 94 2.83 -6.80 7.32
CA PRO A 94 1.72 -6.02 6.76
C PRO A 94 0.40 -6.79 6.85
N THR A 95 -0.67 -6.05 7.13
CA THR A 95 -2.04 -6.58 7.18
C THR A 95 -3.04 -5.56 6.66
N ALA A 96 -4.26 -5.99 6.39
CA ALA A 96 -5.41 -5.14 6.05
C ALA A 96 -5.15 -4.24 4.83
N PHE A 97 -4.58 -4.79 3.76
CA PHE A 97 -4.40 -4.06 2.52
C PHE A 97 -5.74 -3.67 1.89
N ALA A 98 -5.85 -2.41 1.51
CA ALA A 98 -6.90 -1.89 0.67
C ALA A 98 -6.28 -1.06 -0.46
N ALA A 99 -6.82 -1.15 -1.65
CA ALA A 99 -6.31 -0.45 -2.82
C ALA A 99 -7.43 0.26 -3.57
N ALA A 100 -7.13 1.43 -4.09
CA ALA A 100 -8.02 2.17 -4.96
C ALA A 100 -7.25 2.72 -6.17
N LEU A 101 -7.78 2.50 -7.36
CA LEU A 101 -7.31 3.15 -8.58
C LEU A 101 -7.95 4.53 -8.65
N LEU A 102 -7.19 5.59 -8.35
CA LEU A 102 -7.70 6.95 -8.29
C LEU A 102 -7.83 7.58 -9.69
N ALA A 103 -6.97 7.16 -10.60
CA ALA A 103 -6.91 7.56 -11.99
C ALA A 103 -6.08 6.51 -12.73
N PRO A 104 -6.11 6.45 -14.07
CA PRO A 104 -5.20 5.58 -14.81
C PRO A 104 -3.75 5.79 -14.37
N GLY A 105 -3.08 4.73 -13.91
CA GLY A 105 -1.70 4.79 -13.44
C GLY A 105 -1.49 5.48 -12.08
N VAL A 106 -2.53 5.68 -11.29
CA VAL A 106 -2.43 6.26 -9.93
C VAL A 106 -3.16 5.38 -8.94
N VAL A 107 -2.41 4.73 -8.07
CA VAL A 107 -2.94 3.78 -7.07
C VAL A 107 -2.72 4.32 -5.67
N HIS A 108 -3.76 4.27 -4.86
CA HIS A 108 -3.68 4.54 -3.42
C HIS A 108 -3.79 3.23 -2.66
N LEU A 109 -2.79 2.94 -1.83
CA LEU A 109 -2.77 1.79 -0.93
C LEU A 109 -2.88 2.25 0.51
N THR A 110 -3.67 1.53 1.29
CA THR A 110 -3.66 1.64 2.75
C THR A 110 -3.48 0.25 3.36
N TYR A 111 -2.78 0.18 4.46
CA TYR A 111 -2.55 -1.06 5.20
C TYR A 111 -2.05 -0.75 6.60
N GLU A 112 -1.90 -1.77 7.42
CA GLU A 112 -1.27 -1.67 8.71
C GLU A 112 0.02 -2.47 8.74
N THR A 113 0.98 -2.03 9.54
CA THR A 113 2.20 -2.78 9.82
C THR A 113 2.34 -3.00 11.31
N LEU A 114 2.89 -4.18 11.64
CA LEU A 114 3.39 -4.48 12.96
C LEU A 114 4.91 -4.65 12.85
N LEU A 115 5.66 -3.93 13.64
CA LEU A 115 7.12 -4.05 13.73
C LEU A 115 7.52 -3.97 15.18
N ASP A 116 8.08 -5.05 15.72
CA ASP A 116 8.58 -5.10 17.10
C ASP A 116 7.53 -4.62 18.13
N GLY A 117 6.29 -5.13 17.99
CA GLY A 117 5.16 -4.77 18.84
C GLY A 117 4.52 -3.41 18.56
N ARG A 118 5.05 -2.65 17.62
CA ARG A 118 4.52 -1.32 17.26
C ARG A 118 3.64 -1.41 16.01
N ARG A 119 2.41 -0.96 16.16
CA ARG A 119 1.44 -0.91 15.06
C ARG A 119 1.42 0.49 14.45
N ALA A 120 1.37 0.56 13.14
CA ALA A 120 1.21 1.80 12.39
C ALA A 120 0.24 1.62 11.23
N ARG A 121 -0.54 2.65 10.95
CA ARG A 121 -1.34 2.75 9.73
C ARG A 121 -0.48 3.37 8.64
N ARG A 122 -0.54 2.79 7.45
CA ARG A 122 0.27 3.20 6.30
C ARG A 122 -0.62 3.66 5.16
N SER A 123 -0.15 4.66 4.44
CA SER A 123 -0.79 5.16 3.22
C SER A 123 0.28 5.45 2.19
N SER A 124 0.08 4.96 0.97
CA SER A 124 1.01 5.14 -0.14
C SER A 124 0.30 5.56 -1.40
N LEU A 125 0.94 6.42 -2.18
CA LEU A 125 0.55 6.73 -3.53
C LEU A 125 1.61 6.18 -4.49
N TRP A 126 1.15 5.39 -5.45
CA TRP A 126 1.95 4.86 -6.55
C TRP A 126 1.51 5.51 -7.85
N ARG A 127 2.45 5.93 -8.66
CA ARG A 127 2.16 6.49 -9.97
C ARG A 127 3.02 5.87 -11.05
N ARG A 128 2.40 5.68 -12.21
CA ARG A 128 3.07 5.16 -13.39
C ARG A 128 3.74 6.28 -14.15
N ASP A 129 4.95 6.00 -14.68
CA ASP A 129 5.52 6.82 -15.73
C ASP A 129 4.50 6.91 -16.89
N PRO A 130 4.17 8.12 -17.39
CA PRO A 130 3.20 8.29 -18.47
C PRO A 130 3.52 7.49 -19.75
N ASP A 131 4.80 7.19 -19.99
CA ASP A 131 5.26 6.46 -21.16
C ASP A 131 5.28 4.94 -20.97
N ALA A 132 5.02 4.45 -19.75
CA ALA A 132 5.00 3.02 -19.46
C ALA A 132 3.63 2.39 -19.71
N PRO A 133 3.57 1.13 -20.20
CA PRO A 133 2.31 0.41 -20.31
C PRO A 133 1.72 0.05 -18.95
N ALA A 134 0.40 -0.19 -18.90
CA ALA A 134 -0.31 -0.59 -17.70
C ALA A 134 0.32 -1.83 -17.04
N GLY A 135 0.40 -1.83 -15.70
CA GLY A 135 1.04 -2.91 -14.94
C GLY A 135 2.57 -2.85 -14.93
N THR A 136 3.16 -1.78 -15.45
CA THR A 136 4.62 -1.56 -15.45
C THR A 136 4.93 -0.11 -15.12
N GLY A 137 6.14 0.14 -14.59
CA GLY A 137 6.64 1.49 -14.36
C GLY A 137 5.97 2.25 -13.23
N LEU A 138 5.21 1.59 -12.35
CA LEU A 138 4.70 2.18 -11.13
C LEU A 138 5.82 2.36 -10.11
N ARG A 139 5.89 3.56 -9.51
CA ARG A 139 6.83 3.89 -8.46
C ARG A 139 6.10 4.57 -7.31
N MET A 140 6.60 4.34 -6.11
CA MET A 140 6.04 5.00 -4.92
C MET A 140 6.36 6.49 -4.97
N TYR A 141 5.32 7.30 -5.01
CA TYR A 141 5.43 8.75 -5.04
C TYR A 141 5.35 9.37 -3.64
N TYR A 142 4.52 8.79 -2.78
CA TYR A 142 4.32 9.28 -1.41
C TYR A 142 4.05 8.12 -0.46
N HIS A 143 4.58 8.21 0.75
CA HIS A 143 4.31 7.26 1.82
C HIS A 143 4.15 7.99 3.15
N GLN A 144 3.19 7.55 3.97
CA GLN A 144 3.01 8.05 5.32
C GLN A 144 2.73 6.92 6.28
N GLY A 145 3.38 6.98 7.44
CA GLY A 145 3.11 6.10 8.57
C GLY A 145 2.59 6.92 9.75
N THR A 146 1.55 6.41 10.40
CA THR A 146 0.96 7.01 11.59
C THR A 146 0.85 5.95 12.67
N PRO A 147 1.43 6.16 13.87
CA PRO A 147 1.31 5.19 14.95
C PRO A 147 -0.14 4.98 15.36
N VAL A 148 -0.50 3.73 15.62
CA VAL A 148 -1.81 3.40 16.20
C VAL A 148 -1.69 3.50 17.72
N PRO A 149 -2.56 4.27 18.39
CA PRO A 149 -2.56 4.35 19.84
C PRO A 149 -2.78 2.98 20.50
N GLU A 150 -2.08 2.69 21.60
CA GLU A 150 -2.24 1.41 22.31
C GLU A 150 -3.67 1.15 22.77
N ALA A 151 -4.44 2.19 23.05
CA ALA A 151 -5.85 2.09 23.45
C ALA A 151 -6.77 1.53 22.34
N ASP A 152 -6.35 1.61 21.07
CA ASP A 152 -7.09 1.08 19.91
C ASP A 152 -6.70 -0.36 19.58
N VAL A 153 -5.76 -0.95 20.31
CA VAL A 153 -5.41 -2.36 20.18
C VAL A 153 -6.41 -3.16 21.00
N GLN A 154 -7.50 -3.54 20.36
CA GLN A 154 -8.44 -4.50 20.94
C GLN A 154 -7.79 -5.89 20.95
N PRO A 155 -7.92 -6.66 22.04
CA PRO A 155 -7.39 -8.02 22.11
C PRO A 155 -8.10 -8.98 21.15
#